data_61f18beeaf99c32aebb5158c1b20f0dd
#
_entry.id   61f18beeaf99c32aebb5158c1b20f0dd
#
_cell.length_a   1.000
_cell.length_b   1.000
_cell.length_c   1.000
_cell.angle_alpha   90.00
_cell.angle_beta   90.00
_cell.angle_gamma   90.00
#
_symmetry.space_group_name_H-M   'P 1'
#
loop_
_entity.id
_entity.type
_entity.pdbx_description
1 polymer ?
#
loop_
_entity_poly.entity_id
_entity_poly.type
_entity_poly.pdbx_seq_one_letter_code
_entity_poly.pdbx_strand_id
1 'polypeptide(L)'
;MINRELIRIKVVQLTYAYYQNGNRNLDNAEKELLFSLSKAYDLYNLLLELIVAVAREERRRVEIGSQRALREGKELPSTKFVENKFSTQLEDNKMLKQFVEAQKLSWEDNIEFVRKLCNLIEDSSLYQEYMAATEDSYEADRELWRKLYKQLIQENADLDAVLEDRSLYWNDDKEVVDTFVLKTIKRFDPKNGSRQELLPEYKDEEDKDFARKLFRATILNADTYQRYMSETSRNWDFSRLAYMDVVIMQIAIAEMVTFPNVPISVTINEYVELAKLYSTHKSGGYINGMLDSIARYLVKTGKVMKVMEPQQPREEEPREEEFDV
;
A
#
# COMPACT_ATOMS: atom_id res chain seq x y z
N MET A 1 -5.33 5.18 -7.30
CA MET A 1 -4.49 4.66 -6.24
C MET A 1 -4.42 3.14 -6.28
N ILE A 2 -5.52 2.44 -6.24
CA ILE A 2 -5.55 0.97 -6.33
C ILE A 2 -4.89 0.51 -7.63
N ASN A 3 -3.80 -0.25 -7.50
CA ASN A 3 -3.02 -0.81 -8.60
C ASN A 3 -3.14 -2.36 -8.61
N ARG A 4 -2.58 -3.00 -9.64
CA ARG A 4 -2.65 -4.46 -9.78
C ARG A 4 -1.91 -5.22 -8.68
N GLU A 5 -0.88 -4.65 -8.08
CA GLU A 5 -0.18 -5.22 -6.93
C GLU A 5 -1.13 -5.34 -5.72
N LEU A 6 -1.77 -4.22 -5.32
CA LEU A 6 -2.74 -4.21 -4.23
C LEU A 6 -3.94 -5.12 -4.51
N ILE A 7 -4.41 -5.16 -5.77
CA ILE A 7 -5.50 -6.07 -6.17
C ILE A 7 -5.08 -7.53 -5.95
N ARG A 8 -3.87 -7.92 -6.35
CA ARG A 8 -3.37 -9.29 -6.14
C ARG A 8 -3.28 -9.64 -4.65
N ILE A 9 -2.77 -8.73 -3.82
CA ILE A 9 -2.76 -8.88 -2.36
C ILE A 9 -4.17 -9.19 -1.86
N LYS A 10 -5.15 -8.36 -2.20
CA LYS A 10 -6.54 -8.55 -1.75
C LYS A 10 -7.17 -9.83 -2.31
N VAL A 11 -6.88 -10.20 -3.54
CA VAL A 11 -7.37 -11.45 -4.13
C VAL A 11 -6.79 -12.67 -3.39
N VAL A 12 -5.51 -12.65 -3.00
CA VAL A 12 -4.92 -13.72 -2.17
C VAL A 12 -5.64 -13.82 -0.82
N GLN A 13 -5.79 -12.72 -0.10
CA GLN A 13 -6.44 -12.67 1.21
C GLN A 13 -7.89 -13.17 1.13
N LEU A 14 -8.67 -12.63 0.19
CA LEU A 14 -10.09 -12.96 0.07
C LEU A 14 -10.33 -14.37 -0.51
N THR A 15 -9.46 -14.88 -1.38
CA THR A 15 -9.53 -16.26 -1.85
C THR A 15 -9.26 -17.23 -0.71
N TYR A 16 -8.24 -16.98 0.10
CA TYR A 16 -7.95 -17.76 1.29
C TYR A 16 -9.13 -17.75 2.26
N ALA A 17 -9.65 -16.57 2.59
CA ALA A 17 -10.82 -16.43 3.48
C ALA A 17 -12.07 -17.14 2.91
N TYR A 18 -12.32 -17.05 1.62
CA TYR A 18 -13.43 -17.73 0.94
C TYR A 18 -13.40 -19.24 1.17
N TYR A 19 -12.22 -19.85 1.07
CA TYR A 19 -12.08 -21.28 1.28
C TYR A 19 -12.15 -21.69 2.76
N GLN A 20 -11.71 -20.82 3.68
CA GLN A 20 -11.72 -21.12 5.12
C GLN A 20 -13.09 -20.93 5.77
N ASN A 21 -13.88 -19.97 5.32
CA ASN A 21 -15.10 -19.55 6.02
C ASN A 21 -16.33 -20.42 5.78
N GLY A 22 -16.28 -21.50 5.03
CA GLY A 22 -17.40 -22.41 4.81
C GLY A 22 -18.64 -21.81 4.10
N ASN A 23 -18.79 -20.50 4.04
CA ASN A 23 -19.83 -19.80 3.30
C ASN A 23 -19.32 -19.45 1.89
N ARG A 24 -19.71 -20.29 0.94
CA ARG A 24 -19.21 -20.23 -0.44
C ARG A 24 -20.10 -19.42 -1.38
N ASN A 25 -20.65 -18.31 -0.91
CA ASN A 25 -21.38 -17.39 -1.78
C ASN A 25 -20.38 -16.47 -2.49
N LEU A 26 -20.14 -16.74 -3.78
CA LEU A 26 -19.18 -16.01 -4.60
C LEU A 26 -19.53 -14.51 -4.76
N ASP A 27 -20.81 -14.18 -4.89
CA ASP A 27 -21.24 -12.79 -5.09
C ASP A 27 -21.04 -11.96 -3.80
N ASN A 28 -21.20 -12.54 -2.62
CA ASN A 28 -20.89 -11.88 -1.37
C ASN A 28 -19.38 -11.72 -1.18
N ALA A 29 -18.60 -12.73 -1.54
CA ALA A 29 -17.15 -12.66 -1.46
C ALA A 29 -16.54 -11.62 -2.46
N GLU A 30 -17.14 -11.48 -3.65
CA GLU A 30 -16.77 -10.40 -4.58
C GLU A 30 -17.08 -9.01 -4.02
N LYS A 31 -18.24 -8.83 -3.38
CA LYS A 31 -18.57 -7.57 -2.70
C LYS A 31 -17.58 -7.26 -1.58
N GLU A 32 -17.18 -8.26 -0.83
CA GLU A 32 -16.16 -8.14 0.22
C GLU A 32 -14.79 -7.74 -0.35
N LEU A 33 -14.39 -8.32 -1.50
CA LEU A 33 -13.17 -7.92 -2.19
C LEU A 33 -13.21 -6.43 -2.58
N LEU A 34 -14.28 -5.97 -3.19
CA LEU A 34 -14.41 -4.58 -3.60
C LEU A 34 -14.46 -3.63 -2.40
N PHE A 35 -15.14 -4.05 -1.34
CA PHE A 35 -15.16 -3.31 -0.08
C PHE A 35 -13.75 -3.22 0.54
N SER A 36 -13.01 -4.33 0.60
CA SER A 36 -11.64 -4.38 1.09
C SER A 36 -10.71 -3.44 0.29
N LEU A 37 -10.86 -3.39 -1.04
CA LEU A 37 -10.12 -2.45 -1.90
C LEU A 37 -10.49 -0.99 -1.60
N SER A 38 -11.77 -0.68 -1.40
CA SER A 38 -12.19 0.68 -1.02
C SER A 38 -11.59 1.11 0.33
N LYS A 39 -11.38 0.18 1.26
CA LYS A 39 -10.72 0.47 2.54
C LYS A 39 -9.25 0.86 2.41
N ALA A 40 -8.55 0.34 1.41
CA ALA A 40 -7.20 0.82 1.10
C ALA A 40 -7.21 2.29 0.61
N TYR A 41 -8.27 2.70 -0.10
CA TYR A 41 -8.43 4.10 -0.48
C TYR A 41 -8.79 5.00 0.71
N ASP A 42 -9.58 4.49 1.67
CA ASP A 42 -9.81 5.17 2.95
C ASP A 42 -8.47 5.40 3.67
N LEU A 43 -7.60 4.39 3.75
CA LEU A 43 -6.28 4.50 4.37
C LEU A 43 -5.42 5.57 3.69
N TYR A 44 -5.38 5.61 2.36
CA TYR A 44 -4.65 6.63 1.61
C TYR A 44 -5.07 8.04 1.99
N ASN A 45 -6.37 8.31 2.05
CA ASN A 45 -6.88 9.62 2.42
C ASN A 45 -6.68 9.92 3.92
N LEU A 46 -6.79 8.91 4.79
CA LEU A 46 -6.52 9.04 6.22
C LEU A 46 -5.06 9.41 6.51
N LEU A 47 -4.11 8.83 5.78
CA LEU A 47 -2.68 9.16 5.90
C LEU A 47 -2.35 10.56 5.38
N LEU A 48 -3.04 11.03 4.34
CA LEU A 48 -2.96 12.44 3.94
C LEU A 48 -3.55 13.37 5.01
N GLU A 49 -4.68 13.02 5.61
CA GLU A 49 -5.30 13.77 6.71
C GLU A 49 -4.42 13.76 7.99
N LEU A 50 -3.56 12.75 8.18
CA LEU A 50 -2.58 12.75 9.28
C LEU A 50 -1.62 13.94 9.18
N ILE A 51 -1.14 14.26 7.98
CA ILE A 51 -0.29 15.43 7.74
C ILE A 51 -1.03 16.71 8.15
N VAL A 52 -2.30 16.81 7.78
CA VAL A 52 -3.16 17.95 8.15
C VAL A 52 -3.40 18.02 9.64
N ALA A 53 -3.66 16.87 10.29
CA ALA A 53 -3.87 16.77 11.74
C ALA A 53 -2.63 17.22 12.53
N VAL A 54 -1.43 16.81 12.10
CA VAL A 54 -0.16 17.30 12.69
C VAL A 54 -0.01 18.80 12.50
N ALA A 55 -0.24 19.33 11.30
CA ALA A 55 -0.13 20.78 11.06
C ALA A 55 -1.10 21.59 11.90
N ARG A 56 -2.34 21.09 12.12
CA ARG A 56 -3.34 21.73 12.99
C ARG A 56 -2.92 21.69 14.46
N GLU A 57 -2.42 20.56 14.96
CA GLU A 57 -1.96 20.45 16.34
C GLU A 57 -0.74 21.34 16.59
N GLU A 58 0.20 21.42 15.66
CA GLU A 58 1.34 22.33 15.75
C GLU A 58 0.90 23.81 15.76
N ARG A 59 -0.06 24.19 14.92
CA ARG A 59 -0.64 25.54 14.92
C ARG A 59 -1.27 25.87 16.27
N ARG A 60 -2.02 24.94 16.85
CA ARG A 60 -2.59 25.08 18.19
C ARG A 60 -1.51 25.26 19.26
N ARG A 61 -0.41 24.50 19.19
CA ARG A 61 0.74 24.63 20.12
C ARG A 61 1.40 26.01 20.02
N VAL A 62 1.68 26.46 18.80
CA VAL A 62 2.27 27.79 18.56
C VAL A 62 1.36 28.90 19.06
N GLU A 63 0.05 28.80 18.87
CA GLU A 63 -0.92 29.79 19.37
C GLU A 63 -0.89 29.86 20.91
N ILE A 64 -0.96 28.73 21.60
CA ILE A 64 -0.88 28.67 23.07
C ILE A 64 0.47 29.20 23.56
N GLY A 65 1.57 28.81 22.89
CA GLY A 65 2.92 29.28 23.20
C GLY A 65 3.05 30.78 23.04
N SER A 66 2.48 31.35 21.98
CA SER A 66 2.48 32.80 21.72
C SER A 66 1.71 33.58 22.78
N GLN A 67 0.54 33.10 23.18
CA GLN A 67 -0.26 33.72 24.25
C GLN A 67 0.50 33.70 25.60
N ARG A 68 1.21 32.61 25.91
CA ARG A 68 2.04 32.48 27.08
C ARG A 68 3.25 33.44 27.04
N ALA A 69 3.96 33.46 25.90
CA ALA A 69 5.13 34.34 25.71
C ALA A 69 4.75 35.82 25.86
N LEU A 70 3.61 36.24 25.31
CA LEU A 70 3.11 37.60 25.47
C LEU A 70 2.84 37.97 26.96
N ARG A 71 2.26 37.04 27.72
CA ARG A 71 2.02 37.27 29.19
C ARG A 71 3.31 37.33 29.99
N GLU A 72 4.31 36.56 29.60
CA GLU A 72 5.58 36.44 30.29
C GLU A 72 6.65 37.43 29.76
N GLY A 73 6.34 38.20 28.73
CA GLY A 73 7.28 39.13 28.09
C GLY A 73 8.48 38.43 27.42
N LYS A 74 8.27 37.20 26.94
CA LYS A 74 9.23 36.37 26.21
C LYS A 74 9.14 36.51 24.71
N GLU A 75 10.16 36.04 24.01
CA GLU A 75 10.17 35.94 22.56
C GLU A 75 9.08 34.99 22.07
N LEU A 76 8.41 35.35 20.95
CA LEU A 76 7.37 34.55 20.35
C LEU A 76 7.96 33.30 19.67
N PRO A 77 7.25 32.15 19.73
CA PRO A 77 7.67 30.97 18.98
C PRO A 77 7.64 31.26 17.47
N SER A 78 8.53 30.59 16.73
CA SER A 78 8.54 30.67 15.27
C SER A 78 7.26 30.10 14.67
N THR A 79 6.75 30.77 13.64
CA THR A 79 5.56 30.31 12.88
C THR A 79 5.93 29.54 11.60
N LYS A 80 7.23 29.39 11.28
CA LYS A 80 7.71 28.86 9.99
C LYS A 80 7.10 27.50 9.64
N PHE A 81 7.06 26.56 10.58
CA PHE A 81 6.51 25.23 10.33
C PHE A 81 4.98 25.25 10.14
N VAL A 82 4.28 26.05 10.93
CA VAL A 82 2.81 26.15 10.85
C VAL A 82 2.32 26.95 9.63
N GLU A 83 3.19 27.76 9.03
CA GLU A 83 2.98 28.51 7.78
C GLU A 83 3.47 27.74 6.54
N ASN A 84 3.87 26.46 6.70
CA ASN A 84 4.32 25.62 5.61
C ASN A 84 3.25 25.57 4.50
N LYS A 85 3.65 25.98 3.29
CA LYS A 85 2.74 26.20 2.16
C LYS A 85 2.16 24.91 1.61
N PHE A 86 2.93 23.80 1.69
CA PHE A 86 2.45 22.49 1.24
C PHE A 86 1.35 21.96 2.17
N SER A 87 1.58 21.93 3.49
CA SER A 87 0.57 21.44 4.45
C SER A 87 -0.69 22.30 4.45
N THR A 88 -0.55 23.61 4.27
CA THR A 88 -1.68 24.54 4.09
C THR A 88 -2.47 24.22 2.81
N GLN A 89 -1.77 23.99 1.68
CA GLN A 89 -2.44 23.59 0.44
C GLN A 89 -3.14 22.25 0.57
N LEU A 90 -2.55 21.28 1.26
CA LEU A 90 -3.16 19.98 1.50
C LEU A 90 -4.40 20.10 2.41
N GLU A 91 -4.31 20.90 3.47
CA GLU A 91 -5.45 21.21 4.35
C GLU A 91 -6.60 21.84 3.57
N ASP A 92 -6.31 22.72 2.60
CA ASP A 92 -7.31 23.38 1.76
C ASP A 92 -7.77 22.56 0.56
N ASN A 93 -7.22 21.36 0.37
CA ASN A 93 -7.55 20.50 -0.76
C ASN A 93 -9.04 20.08 -0.72
N LYS A 94 -9.77 20.43 -1.79
CA LYS A 94 -11.22 20.18 -1.85
C LYS A 94 -11.56 18.69 -1.91
N MET A 95 -10.75 17.90 -2.64
CA MET A 95 -10.99 16.45 -2.77
C MET A 95 -10.78 15.76 -1.43
N LEU A 96 -9.69 16.09 -0.71
CA LEU A 96 -9.41 15.53 0.62
C LEU A 96 -10.54 15.89 1.60
N LYS A 97 -10.90 17.17 1.71
CA LYS A 97 -11.98 17.63 2.61
C LYS A 97 -13.29 16.88 2.35
N GLN A 98 -13.72 16.81 1.09
CA GLN A 98 -14.96 16.13 0.72
C GLN A 98 -14.92 14.64 1.05
N PHE A 99 -13.79 13.97 0.80
CA PHE A 99 -13.65 12.54 1.07
C PHE A 99 -13.64 12.25 2.58
N VAL A 100 -12.84 12.99 3.33
CA VAL A 100 -12.72 12.86 4.80
C VAL A 100 -14.07 13.10 5.48
N GLU A 101 -14.80 14.11 5.05
CA GLU A 101 -16.15 14.42 5.56
C GLU A 101 -17.16 13.31 5.20
N ALA A 102 -17.18 12.86 3.95
CA ALA A 102 -18.11 11.83 3.48
C ALA A 102 -17.87 10.47 4.17
N GLN A 103 -16.61 10.08 4.38
CA GLN A 103 -16.22 8.84 5.03
C GLN A 103 -16.09 8.97 6.56
N LYS A 104 -16.26 10.18 7.12
CA LYS A 104 -16.08 10.48 8.55
C LYS A 104 -14.70 10.05 9.07
N LEU A 105 -13.68 10.24 8.27
CA LEU A 105 -12.30 9.98 8.66
C LEU A 105 -11.78 11.12 9.53
N SER A 106 -11.16 10.79 10.67
CA SER A 106 -10.64 11.77 11.61
C SER A 106 -9.50 11.18 12.42
N TRP A 107 -8.62 12.05 12.91
CA TRP A 107 -7.59 11.73 13.91
C TRP A 107 -7.95 12.21 15.32
N GLU A 108 -9.18 12.72 15.52
CA GLU A 108 -9.62 13.26 16.82
C GLU A 108 -9.62 12.19 17.92
N ASP A 109 -10.08 10.97 17.61
CA ASP A 109 -10.08 9.85 18.55
C ASP A 109 -8.67 9.36 18.88
N ASN A 110 -7.67 9.70 18.07
CA ASN A 110 -6.26 9.34 18.26
C ASN A 110 -5.37 10.57 18.46
N ILE A 111 -5.89 11.63 19.06
CA ILE A 111 -5.18 12.90 19.23
C ILE A 111 -3.88 12.73 20.04
N GLU A 112 -3.83 11.79 20.97
CA GLU A 112 -2.61 11.51 21.75
C GLU A 112 -1.50 10.93 20.86
N PHE A 113 -1.83 10.12 19.87
CA PHE A 113 -0.87 9.69 18.85
C PHE A 113 -0.37 10.88 18.03
N VAL A 114 -1.28 11.76 17.56
CA VAL A 114 -0.89 12.96 16.80
C VAL A 114 0.07 13.83 17.62
N ARG A 115 -0.19 14.02 18.91
CA ARG A 115 0.70 14.77 19.82
C ARG A 115 2.08 14.14 20.01
N LYS A 116 2.13 12.81 20.12
CA LYS A 116 3.41 12.07 20.14
C LYS A 116 4.18 12.26 18.84
N LEU A 117 3.49 12.18 17.71
CA LEU A 117 4.10 12.39 16.40
C LEU A 117 4.64 13.83 16.24
N CYS A 118 3.92 14.84 16.73
CA CYS A 118 4.40 16.22 16.77
C CYS A 118 5.72 16.31 17.56
N ASN A 119 5.80 15.72 18.76
CA ASN A 119 7.03 15.71 19.54
C ASN A 119 8.19 15.04 18.79
N LEU A 120 7.92 13.89 18.16
CA LEU A 120 8.92 13.18 17.36
C LEU A 120 9.42 14.03 16.17
N ILE A 121 8.53 14.79 15.55
CA ILE A 121 8.87 15.71 14.46
C ILE A 121 9.73 16.87 14.98
N GLU A 122 9.31 17.53 16.07
CA GLU A 122 10.04 18.64 16.69
C GLU A 122 11.46 18.23 17.13
N ASP A 123 11.64 17.00 17.63
CA ASP A 123 12.93 16.45 18.06
C ASP A 123 13.82 16.01 16.91
N SER A 124 13.29 15.91 15.67
CA SER A 124 14.04 15.41 14.52
C SER A 124 15.03 16.43 13.97
N SER A 125 16.17 15.96 13.44
CA SER A 125 17.12 16.79 12.72
C SER A 125 16.50 17.48 11.50
N LEU A 126 15.54 16.81 10.82
CA LEU A 126 14.83 17.36 9.66
C LEU A 126 14.07 18.65 10.01
N TYR A 127 13.39 18.63 11.15
CA TYR A 127 12.66 19.81 11.65
C TYR A 127 13.63 20.92 12.07
N GLN A 128 14.68 20.60 12.82
CA GLN A 128 15.66 21.57 13.28
C GLN A 128 16.40 22.23 12.12
N GLU A 129 16.81 21.47 11.12
CA GLU A 129 17.45 21.99 9.91
C GLU A 129 16.51 22.90 9.12
N TYR A 130 15.25 22.49 8.96
CA TYR A 130 14.24 23.29 8.28
C TYR A 130 13.97 24.61 9.02
N MET A 131 13.84 24.58 10.35
CA MET A 131 13.61 25.78 11.15
C MET A 131 14.80 26.75 11.11
N ALA A 132 16.02 26.24 11.06
CA ALA A 132 17.25 27.04 10.97
C ALA A 132 17.53 27.59 9.55
N ALA A 133 16.99 26.96 8.52
CA ALA A 133 17.21 27.37 7.14
C ALA A 133 16.56 28.74 6.83
N THR A 134 17.23 29.55 6.05
CA THR A 134 16.71 30.84 5.56
C THR A 134 15.83 30.69 4.32
N GLU A 135 15.79 29.52 3.70
CA GLU A 135 14.98 29.24 2.54
C GLU A 135 13.50 29.24 2.91
N ASP A 136 12.69 29.95 2.11
CA ASP A 136 11.25 30.03 2.19
C ASP A 136 10.64 29.76 0.81
N SER A 137 10.68 28.47 0.41
CA SER A 137 10.14 28.02 -0.87
C SER A 137 9.10 26.92 -0.68
N TYR A 138 8.15 26.86 -1.61
CA TYR A 138 7.17 25.76 -1.64
C TYR A 138 7.86 24.39 -1.78
N GLU A 139 8.92 24.31 -2.54
CA GLU A 139 9.72 23.10 -2.76
C GLU A 139 10.37 22.62 -1.47
N ALA A 140 10.93 23.52 -0.66
CA ALA A 140 11.50 23.20 0.65
C ALA A 140 10.40 22.70 1.61
N ASP A 141 9.25 23.34 1.61
CA ASP A 141 8.09 22.97 2.42
C ASP A 141 7.56 21.57 2.08
N ARG A 142 7.41 21.28 0.79
CA ARG A 142 6.96 19.98 0.30
C ARG A 142 7.99 18.88 0.56
N GLU A 143 9.28 19.18 0.34
CA GLU A 143 10.36 18.22 0.56
C GLU A 143 10.54 17.89 2.04
N LEU A 144 10.34 18.84 2.95
CA LEU A 144 10.28 18.58 4.38
C LEU A 144 9.24 17.50 4.68
N TRP A 145 7.99 17.71 4.27
CA TRP A 145 6.91 16.75 4.53
C TRP A 145 7.15 15.39 3.89
N ARG A 146 7.74 15.36 2.69
CA ARG A 146 8.13 14.10 2.04
C ARG A 146 9.16 13.32 2.88
N LYS A 147 10.16 14.01 3.43
CA LYS A 147 11.18 13.40 4.29
C LYS A 147 10.62 12.99 5.65
N LEU A 148 9.82 13.85 6.29
CA LEU A 148 9.14 13.54 7.54
C LEU A 148 8.25 12.30 7.40
N TYR A 149 7.47 12.25 6.32
CA TYR A 149 6.63 11.09 6.04
C TYR A 149 7.46 9.82 5.92
N LYS A 150 8.51 9.84 5.09
CA LYS A 150 9.36 8.67 4.83
C LYS A 150 10.11 8.19 6.09
N GLN A 151 10.61 9.11 6.93
CA GLN A 151 11.48 8.73 8.04
C GLN A 151 10.76 8.55 9.38
N LEU A 152 9.65 9.24 9.60
CA LEU A 152 8.98 9.27 10.90
C LEU A 152 7.55 8.73 10.90
N ILE A 153 6.92 8.60 9.73
CA ILE A 153 5.52 8.15 9.61
C ILE A 153 5.45 6.76 8.99
N GLN A 154 6.16 6.52 7.90
CA GLN A 154 6.06 5.28 7.12
C GLN A 154 6.36 4.03 7.95
N GLU A 155 7.41 4.02 8.78
CA GLU A 155 7.83 2.89 9.61
C GLU A 155 7.57 3.15 11.10
N ASN A 156 6.46 3.81 11.43
CA ASN A 156 6.12 4.17 12.79
C ASN A 156 5.26 3.09 13.44
N ALA A 157 5.81 2.36 14.40
CA ALA A 157 5.12 1.26 15.08
C ALA A 157 3.89 1.73 15.88
N ASP A 158 3.89 2.96 16.43
CA ASP A 158 2.71 3.50 17.11
C ASP A 158 1.58 3.79 16.10
N LEU A 159 1.93 4.24 14.89
CA LEU A 159 0.95 4.41 13.80
C LEU A 159 0.37 3.06 13.39
N ASP A 160 1.23 2.05 13.20
CA ASP A 160 0.79 0.71 12.80
C ASP A 160 -0.19 0.14 13.83
N ALA A 161 0.08 0.28 15.12
CA ALA A 161 -0.83 -0.14 16.20
C ALA A 161 -2.17 0.61 16.15
N VAL A 162 -2.17 1.94 15.94
CA VAL A 162 -3.41 2.73 15.79
C VAL A 162 -4.21 2.31 14.58
N LEU A 163 -3.57 2.02 13.46
CA LEU A 163 -4.24 1.59 12.23
C LEU A 163 -4.84 0.19 12.38
N GLU A 164 -4.13 -0.75 13.01
CA GLU A 164 -4.61 -2.11 13.31
C GLU A 164 -5.87 -2.08 14.19
N ASP A 165 -5.87 -1.24 15.23
CA ASP A 165 -7.04 -1.07 16.10
C ASP A 165 -8.25 -0.48 15.36
N ARG A 166 -8.02 0.33 14.33
CA ARG A 166 -9.09 0.98 13.55
C ARG A 166 -9.66 0.10 12.46
N SER A 167 -8.85 -0.73 11.80
CA SER A 167 -9.30 -1.55 10.68
C SER A 167 -8.34 -2.68 10.34
N LEU A 168 -8.83 -3.91 10.45
CA LEU A 168 -8.11 -5.11 10.03
C LEU A 168 -7.83 -5.18 8.52
N TYR A 169 -8.54 -4.37 7.71
CA TYR A 169 -8.31 -4.31 6.26
C TYR A 169 -6.99 -3.63 5.87
N TRP A 170 -6.35 -2.90 6.80
CA TRP A 170 -5.19 -2.06 6.52
C TRP A 170 -3.84 -2.71 6.78
N ASN A 171 -3.79 -3.83 7.51
CA ASN A 171 -2.56 -4.44 8.00
C ASN A 171 -1.50 -4.67 6.92
N ASP A 172 -1.90 -5.22 5.76
CA ASP A 172 -0.97 -5.53 4.68
C ASP A 172 -0.98 -4.49 3.56
N ASP A 173 -1.85 -3.47 3.64
CA ASP A 173 -2.01 -2.47 2.60
C ASP A 173 -1.06 -1.28 2.77
N LYS A 174 -0.65 -1.03 4.01
CA LYS A 174 0.02 0.22 4.39
C LYS A 174 1.29 0.45 3.58
N GLU A 175 2.13 -0.54 3.38
CA GLU A 175 3.38 -0.41 2.62
C GLU A 175 3.13 0.08 1.19
N VAL A 176 2.14 -0.51 0.50
CA VAL A 176 1.75 -0.10 -0.85
C VAL A 176 1.12 1.29 -0.82
N VAL A 177 0.24 1.57 0.15
CA VAL A 177 -0.44 2.87 0.29
C VAL A 177 0.54 3.99 0.58
N ASP A 178 1.56 3.77 1.42
CA ASP A 178 2.62 4.75 1.72
C ASP A 178 3.34 5.22 0.44
N THR A 179 3.58 4.32 -0.51
CA THR A 179 4.18 4.69 -1.81
C THR A 179 3.31 5.68 -2.58
N PHE A 180 1.99 5.54 -2.49
CA PHE A 180 1.04 6.45 -3.14
C PHE A 180 0.92 7.79 -2.41
N VAL A 181 1.00 7.80 -1.08
CA VAL A 181 1.07 9.04 -0.29
C VAL A 181 2.32 9.83 -0.67
N LEU A 182 3.49 9.20 -0.67
CA LEU A 182 4.75 9.84 -1.08
C LEU A 182 4.71 10.36 -2.52
N LYS A 183 4.11 9.59 -3.44
CA LYS A 183 3.89 10.00 -4.83
C LYS A 183 2.96 11.22 -4.91
N THR A 184 1.94 11.26 -4.09
CA THR A 184 1.00 12.39 -4.02
C THR A 184 1.71 13.65 -3.51
N ILE A 185 2.45 13.56 -2.39
CA ILE A 185 3.25 14.69 -1.88
C ILE A 185 4.16 15.25 -2.99
N LYS A 186 4.88 14.38 -3.70
CA LYS A 186 5.80 14.77 -4.78
C LYS A 186 5.09 15.49 -5.95
N ARG A 187 3.82 15.16 -6.22
CA ARG A 187 3.03 15.72 -7.35
C ARG A 187 2.35 17.04 -7.04
N PHE A 188 2.33 17.46 -5.79
CA PHE A 188 1.72 18.73 -5.42
C PHE A 188 2.44 19.90 -6.10
N ASP A 189 1.66 20.78 -6.72
CA ASP A 189 2.11 21.99 -7.39
C ASP A 189 1.33 23.21 -6.82
N PRO A 190 2.00 24.25 -6.37
CA PRO A 190 1.34 25.44 -5.81
C PRO A 190 0.36 26.10 -6.79
N LYS A 191 0.59 25.96 -8.10
CA LYS A 191 -0.28 26.50 -9.15
C LYS A 191 -1.70 25.94 -9.11
N ASN A 192 -1.87 24.71 -8.62
CA ASN A 192 -3.16 24.04 -8.55
C ASN A 192 -3.99 24.47 -7.33
N GLY A 193 -3.35 25.08 -6.31
CA GLY A 193 -4.00 25.50 -5.07
C GLY A 193 -4.88 24.41 -4.46
N SER A 194 -6.05 24.78 -3.96
CA SER A 194 -7.01 23.83 -3.35
C SER A 194 -7.64 22.84 -4.32
N ARG A 195 -7.39 22.97 -5.62
CA ARG A 195 -7.89 22.08 -6.67
C ARG A 195 -6.86 21.07 -7.14
N GLN A 196 -5.72 20.94 -6.43
CA GLN A 196 -4.74 19.90 -6.71
C GLN A 196 -5.43 18.53 -6.73
N GLU A 197 -5.30 17.79 -7.83
CA GLU A 197 -5.87 16.45 -7.94
C GLU A 197 -5.10 15.47 -7.07
N LEU A 198 -5.83 14.69 -6.29
CA LEU A 198 -5.36 13.50 -5.60
C LEU A 198 -5.41 12.30 -6.54
N LEU A 199 -4.76 11.21 -6.17
CA LEU A 199 -4.88 9.97 -6.93
C LEU A 199 -6.33 9.46 -6.84
N PRO A 200 -6.97 9.09 -7.96
CA PRO A 200 -8.29 8.48 -7.92
C PRO A 200 -8.24 7.11 -7.27
N GLU A 201 -9.38 6.60 -6.79
CA GLU A 201 -9.48 5.26 -6.20
C GLU A 201 -8.94 4.21 -7.18
N TYR A 202 -9.49 4.11 -8.37
CA TYR A 202 -8.96 3.30 -9.47
C TYR A 202 -8.38 4.22 -10.54
N LYS A 203 -7.34 3.76 -11.23
CA LYS A 203 -6.80 4.48 -12.38
C LYS A 203 -7.80 4.54 -13.52
N ASP A 204 -8.47 3.41 -13.76
CA ASP A 204 -9.50 3.21 -14.80
C ASP A 204 -10.43 2.05 -14.41
N GLU A 205 -11.52 1.87 -15.16
CA GLU A 205 -12.46 0.75 -14.95
C GLU A 205 -11.82 -0.61 -15.26
N GLU A 206 -10.74 -0.66 -16.05
CA GLU A 206 -10.03 -1.91 -16.35
C GLU A 206 -9.43 -2.55 -15.09
N ASP A 207 -8.89 -1.74 -14.18
CA ASP A 207 -8.31 -2.25 -12.92
C ASP A 207 -9.40 -2.80 -11.98
N LYS A 208 -10.58 -2.17 -11.94
CA LYS A 208 -11.73 -2.70 -11.19
C LYS A 208 -12.26 -4.01 -11.78
N ASP A 209 -12.32 -4.08 -13.09
CA ASP A 209 -12.68 -5.28 -13.83
C ASP A 209 -11.63 -6.38 -13.65
N PHE A 210 -10.35 -6.03 -13.59
CA PHE A 210 -9.26 -6.96 -13.30
C PHE A 210 -9.46 -7.65 -11.96
N ALA A 211 -9.77 -6.91 -10.89
CA ALA A 211 -10.03 -7.47 -9.57
C ALA A 211 -11.16 -8.51 -9.60
N ARG A 212 -12.30 -8.14 -10.18
CA ARG A 212 -13.48 -9.03 -10.28
C ARG A 212 -13.20 -10.28 -11.09
N LYS A 213 -12.64 -10.10 -12.30
CA LYS A 213 -12.36 -11.20 -13.23
C LYS A 213 -11.36 -12.17 -12.65
N LEU A 214 -10.29 -11.67 -12.02
CA LEU A 214 -9.26 -12.51 -11.38
C LEU A 214 -9.87 -13.35 -10.27
N PHE A 215 -10.59 -12.72 -9.34
CA PHE A 215 -11.21 -13.41 -8.21
C PHE A 215 -12.21 -14.47 -8.64
N ARG A 216 -13.14 -14.12 -9.55
CA ARG A 216 -14.14 -15.06 -10.06
C ARG A 216 -13.49 -16.21 -10.85
N ALA A 217 -12.53 -15.91 -11.73
CA ALA A 217 -11.83 -16.94 -12.50
C ALA A 217 -11.10 -17.93 -11.59
N THR A 218 -10.46 -17.44 -10.52
CA THR A 218 -9.78 -18.27 -9.53
C THR A 218 -10.71 -19.27 -8.89
N ILE A 219 -11.88 -18.84 -8.43
CA ILE A 219 -12.82 -19.70 -7.70
C ILE A 219 -13.59 -20.62 -8.62
N LEU A 220 -14.11 -20.09 -9.75
CA LEU A 220 -14.95 -20.87 -10.66
C LEU A 220 -14.19 -21.98 -11.40
N ASN A 221 -12.88 -21.83 -11.58
CA ASN A 221 -12.05 -22.81 -12.29
C ASN A 221 -11.08 -23.55 -11.38
N ALA A 222 -11.31 -23.55 -10.08
CA ALA A 222 -10.42 -24.13 -9.08
C ALA A 222 -9.98 -25.56 -9.41
N ASP A 223 -10.93 -26.44 -9.72
CA ASP A 223 -10.66 -27.87 -10.06
C ASP A 223 -9.78 -27.99 -11.30
N THR A 224 -9.98 -27.09 -12.29
CA THR A 224 -9.18 -27.09 -13.53
C THR A 224 -7.74 -26.67 -13.22
N TYR A 225 -7.56 -25.63 -12.40
CA TYR A 225 -6.23 -25.15 -12.05
C TYR A 225 -5.48 -26.13 -11.15
N GLN A 226 -6.16 -26.78 -10.22
CA GLN A 226 -5.59 -27.87 -9.42
C GLN A 226 -5.15 -29.06 -10.29
N ARG A 227 -5.92 -29.41 -11.33
CA ARG A 227 -5.51 -30.42 -12.29
C ARG A 227 -4.25 -30.00 -13.05
N TYR A 228 -4.10 -28.74 -13.49
CA TYR A 228 -2.88 -28.26 -14.14
C TYR A 228 -1.65 -28.37 -13.20
N MET A 229 -1.82 -28.01 -11.94
CA MET A 229 -0.79 -28.20 -10.92
C MET A 229 -0.41 -29.70 -10.80
N SER A 230 -1.39 -30.58 -10.71
CA SER A 230 -1.17 -32.03 -10.59
C SER A 230 -0.48 -32.65 -11.82
N GLU A 231 -0.88 -32.26 -13.03
CA GLU A 231 -0.31 -32.79 -14.28
C GLU A 231 1.14 -32.36 -14.50
N THR A 232 1.55 -31.22 -13.93
CA THR A 232 2.92 -30.67 -14.07
C THR A 232 3.84 -31.08 -12.95
N SER A 233 3.32 -31.63 -11.86
CA SER A 233 4.04 -31.89 -10.61
C SER A 233 4.56 -33.33 -10.46
N ARG A 234 4.83 -34.06 -11.54
CA ARG A 234 5.21 -35.48 -11.52
C ARG A 234 6.34 -35.86 -10.56
N ASN A 235 7.15 -34.88 -10.12
CA ASN A 235 8.27 -35.07 -9.17
C ASN A 235 8.00 -34.36 -7.81
N TRP A 236 6.79 -33.91 -7.53
CA TRP A 236 6.51 -33.11 -6.36
C TRP A 236 5.33 -33.69 -5.57
N ASP A 237 5.51 -33.81 -4.26
CA ASP A 237 4.48 -34.30 -3.36
C ASP A 237 3.57 -33.16 -2.93
N PHE A 238 2.40 -33.05 -3.56
CA PHE A 238 1.36 -32.04 -3.26
C PHE A 238 0.90 -32.06 -1.79
N SER A 239 1.02 -33.20 -1.12
CA SER A 239 0.59 -33.35 0.29
C SER A 239 1.46 -32.55 1.26
N ARG A 240 2.63 -32.08 0.81
CA ARG A 240 3.58 -31.30 1.62
C ARG A 240 3.49 -29.80 1.40
N LEU A 241 2.63 -29.34 0.49
CA LEU A 241 2.46 -27.91 0.22
C LEU A 241 1.68 -27.22 1.32
N ALA A 242 2.14 -26.04 1.69
CA ALA A 242 1.31 -25.14 2.48
C ALA A 242 0.02 -24.78 1.71
N TYR A 243 -1.08 -24.76 2.38
CA TYR A 243 -2.37 -24.42 1.75
C TYR A 243 -2.33 -23.05 1.04
N MET A 244 -1.61 -22.09 1.61
CA MET A 244 -1.41 -20.78 1.02
C MET A 244 -0.66 -20.85 -0.32
N ASP A 245 0.34 -21.75 -0.45
CA ASP A 245 1.06 -21.95 -1.72
C ASP A 245 0.12 -22.42 -2.83
N VAL A 246 -0.80 -23.32 -2.50
CA VAL A 246 -1.82 -23.80 -3.45
C VAL A 246 -2.75 -22.65 -3.88
N VAL A 247 -3.20 -21.83 -2.93
CA VAL A 247 -4.05 -20.66 -3.21
C VAL A 247 -3.32 -19.66 -4.12
N ILE A 248 -2.08 -19.32 -3.80
CA ILE A 248 -1.27 -18.38 -4.58
C ILE A 248 -1.05 -18.90 -6.01
N MET A 249 -0.67 -20.16 -6.17
CA MET A 249 -0.49 -20.77 -7.50
C MET A 249 -1.81 -20.80 -8.30
N GLN A 250 -2.93 -21.11 -7.64
CA GLN A 250 -4.24 -21.11 -8.29
C GLN A 250 -4.60 -19.73 -8.84
N ILE A 251 -4.34 -18.66 -8.10
CA ILE A 251 -4.59 -17.29 -8.55
C ILE A 251 -3.64 -16.92 -9.69
N ALA A 252 -2.36 -17.30 -9.61
CA ALA A 252 -1.39 -17.07 -10.68
C ALA A 252 -1.81 -17.75 -12.00
N ILE A 253 -2.30 -18.99 -11.94
CA ILE A 253 -2.81 -19.71 -13.11
C ILE A 253 -4.05 -18.99 -13.66
N ALA A 254 -4.97 -18.55 -12.79
CA ALA A 254 -6.14 -17.77 -13.19
C ALA A 254 -5.74 -16.51 -13.95
N GLU A 255 -4.72 -15.79 -13.47
CA GLU A 255 -4.21 -14.60 -14.13
C GLU A 255 -3.59 -14.91 -15.49
N MET A 256 -2.76 -15.96 -15.58
CA MET A 256 -2.13 -16.38 -16.83
C MET A 256 -3.17 -16.73 -17.91
N VAL A 257 -4.26 -17.39 -17.52
CA VAL A 257 -5.31 -17.86 -18.45
C VAL A 257 -6.28 -16.74 -18.82
N THR A 258 -6.64 -15.88 -17.85
CA THR A 258 -7.73 -14.90 -18.04
C THR A 258 -7.26 -13.59 -18.69
N PHE A 259 -6.01 -13.19 -18.51
CA PHE A 259 -5.52 -11.88 -18.94
C PHE A 259 -4.42 -12.00 -19.99
N PRO A 260 -4.77 -12.02 -21.29
CA PRO A 260 -3.80 -12.19 -22.36
C PRO A 260 -2.73 -11.09 -22.42
N ASN A 261 -3.06 -9.89 -21.95
CA ASN A 261 -2.16 -8.71 -21.97
C ASN A 261 -1.16 -8.67 -20.81
N VAL A 262 -1.27 -9.56 -19.82
CA VAL A 262 -0.30 -9.65 -18.71
C VAL A 262 0.77 -10.68 -19.09
N PRO A 263 2.05 -10.30 -19.21
CA PRO A 263 3.12 -11.25 -19.52
C PRO A 263 3.25 -12.34 -18.44
N ILE A 264 3.58 -13.56 -18.84
CA ILE A 264 3.76 -14.69 -17.92
C ILE A 264 4.85 -14.40 -16.89
N SER A 265 5.95 -13.79 -17.32
CA SER A 265 7.07 -13.41 -16.43
C SER A 265 6.63 -12.45 -15.33
N VAL A 266 5.77 -11.47 -15.66
CA VAL A 266 5.19 -10.55 -14.66
C VAL A 266 4.34 -11.31 -13.67
N THR A 267 3.41 -12.16 -14.14
CA THR A 267 2.57 -12.97 -13.25
C THR A 267 3.43 -13.83 -12.31
N ILE A 268 4.43 -14.56 -12.83
CA ILE A 268 5.30 -15.40 -11.99
C ILE A 268 6.00 -14.56 -10.92
N ASN A 269 6.61 -13.44 -11.31
CA ASN A 269 7.33 -12.58 -10.38
C ASN A 269 6.43 -12.05 -9.25
N GLU A 270 5.26 -11.53 -9.59
CA GLU A 270 4.32 -10.99 -8.60
C GLU A 270 3.87 -12.06 -7.58
N TYR A 271 3.51 -13.25 -8.04
CA TYR A 271 3.06 -14.30 -7.13
C TYR A 271 4.19 -14.97 -6.36
N VAL A 272 5.42 -14.92 -6.83
CA VAL A 272 6.61 -15.31 -6.05
C VAL A 272 6.85 -14.34 -4.90
N GLU A 273 6.70 -13.02 -5.12
CA GLU A 273 6.80 -12.04 -4.02
C GLU A 273 5.65 -12.21 -3.00
N LEU A 274 4.42 -12.42 -3.47
CA LEU A 274 3.30 -12.74 -2.57
C LEU A 274 3.52 -14.02 -1.75
N ALA A 275 4.18 -15.03 -2.34
CA ALA A 275 4.51 -16.25 -1.61
C ALA A 275 5.55 -16.02 -0.51
N LYS A 276 6.50 -15.12 -0.72
CA LYS A 276 7.46 -14.73 0.33
C LYS A 276 6.78 -14.00 1.48
N LEU A 277 5.73 -13.21 1.18
CA LEU A 277 4.99 -12.45 2.17
C LEU A 277 4.01 -13.33 2.98
N TYR A 278 3.27 -14.22 2.31
CA TYR A 278 2.14 -14.95 2.91
C TYR A 278 2.42 -16.41 3.24
N SER A 279 3.56 -16.97 2.84
CA SER A 279 3.88 -18.37 3.06
C SER A 279 5.25 -18.57 3.72
N THR A 280 5.92 -19.66 3.46
CA THR A 280 7.21 -19.97 4.08
C THR A 280 8.37 -19.35 3.29
N HIS A 281 9.50 -19.11 3.95
CA HIS A 281 10.73 -18.60 3.31
C HIS A 281 11.20 -19.43 2.09
N LYS A 282 10.83 -20.73 2.04
CA LYS A 282 11.19 -21.65 0.95
C LYS A 282 10.15 -21.64 -0.18
N SER A 283 8.96 -21.11 0.07
CA SER A 283 7.83 -21.16 -0.87
C SER A 283 8.10 -20.37 -2.15
N GLY A 284 8.79 -19.23 -2.08
CA GLY A 284 9.09 -18.42 -3.26
C GLY A 284 9.84 -19.16 -4.35
N GLY A 285 10.93 -19.89 -3.99
CA GLY A 285 11.69 -20.69 -4.95
C GLY A 285 10.91 -21.87 -5.52
N TYR A 286 10.13 -22.53 -4.65
CA TYR A 286 9.26 -23.63 -5.06
C TYR A 286 8.16 -23.16 -6.04
N ILE A 287 7.42 -22.12 -5.69
CA ILE A 287 6.33 -21.55 -6.50
C ILE A 287 6.88 -21.06 -7.85
N ASN A 288 8.06 -20.43 -7.87
CA ASN A 288 8.69 -20.03 -9.13
C ASN A 288 8.88 -21.20 -10.10
N GLY A 289 9.44 -22.30 -9.62
CA GLY A 289 9.67 -23.50 -10.44
C GLY A 289 8.36 -24.16 -10.90
N MET A 290 7.37 -24.22 -10.02
CA MET A 290 6.05 -24.77 -10.35
C MET A 290 5.31 -23.92 -11.38
N LEU A 291 5.25 -22.60 -11.18
CA LEU A 291 4.57 -21.69 -12.10
C LEU A 291 5.24 -21.65 -13.48
N ASP A 292 6.58 -21.73 -13.56
CA ASP A 292 7.27 -21.86 -14.84
C ASP A 292 6.91 -23.17 -15.57
N SER A 293 6.87 -24.29 -14.85
CA SER A 293 6.47 -25.58 -15.41
C SER A 293 5.02 -25.57 -15.91
N ILE A 294 4.12 -24.99 -15.12
CA ILE A 294 2.70 -24.84 -15.48
C ILE A 294 2.56 -23.93 -16.69
N ALA A 295 3.25 -22.79 -16.73
CA ALA A 295 3.20 -21.86 -17.85
C ALA A 295 3.66 -22.52 -19.15
N ARG A 296 4.77 -23.28 -19.13
CA ARG A 296 5.24 -24.07 -20.30
C ARG A 296 4.18 -25.08 -20.76
N TYR A 297 3.55 -25.77 -19.84
CA TYR A 297 2.46 -26.69 -20.14
C TYR A 297 1.27 -25.99 -20.79
N LEU A 298 0.83 -24.85 -20.24
CA LEU A 298 -0.30 -24.06 -20.76
C LEU A 298 -0.04 -23.53 -22.18
N VAL A 299 1.16 -23.03 -22.45
CA VAL A 299 1.57 -22.57 -23.79
C VAL A 299 1.68 -23.76 -24.75
N LYS A 300 2.34 -24.84 -24.37
CA LYS A 300 2.50 -26.04 -25.21
C LYS A 300 1.17 -26.68 -25.60
N THR A 301 0.18 -26.63 -24.71
CA THR A 301 -1.16 -27.21 -24.95
C THR A 301 -2.15 -26.22 -25.57
N GLY A 302 -1.69 -25.02 -25.93
CA GLY A 302 -2.53 -23.98 -26.56
C GLY A 302 -3.61 -23.40 -25.64
N LYS A 303 -3.50 -23.60 -24.33
CA LYS A 303 -4.44 -23.05 -23.34
C LYS A 303 -4.19 -21.58 -23.06
N VAL A 304 -2.97 -21.12 -23.33
CA VAL A 304 -2.55 -19.72 -23.22
C VAL A 304 -1.79 -19.34 -24.48
N MET A 305 -2.26 -18.29 -25.17
CA MET A 305 -1.64 -17.76 -26.38
C MET A 305 -0.69 -16.60 -26.03
N LYS A 306 0.35 -16.90 -25.26
CA LYS A 306 1.37 -15.92 -24.81
C LYS A 306 2.75 -16.44 -25.19
N VAL A 307 3.68 -15.51 -25.44
CA VAL A 307 5.09 -15.83 -25.62
C VAL A 307 5.74 -15.94 -24.23
N MET A 308 6.51 -17.00 -24.02
CA MET A 308 7.39 -17.08 -22.85
C MET A 308 8.70 -16.33 -23.16
N GLU A 309 8.86 -15.19 -22.54
CA GLU A 309 10.16 -14.51 -22.56
C GLU A 309 11.15 -15.27 -21.67
N PRO A 310 12.44 -15.39 -22.07
CA PRO A 310 13.46 -15.93 -21.19
C PRO A 310 13.47 -15.12 -19.88
N GLN A 311 13.43 -15.80 -18.75
CA GLN A 311 13.61 -15.11 -17.46
C GLN A 311 15.01 -14.50 -17.47
N GLN A 312 15.09 -13.18 -17.30
CA GLN A 312 16.36 -12.53 -17.05
C GLN A 312 16.87 -13.04 -15.69
N PRO A 313 18.15 -13.45 -15.59
CA PRO A 313 18.73 -13.80 -14.29
C PRO A 313 18.55 -12.60 -13.36
N ARG A 314 17.93 -12.81 -12.20
CA ARG A 314 17.92 -11.79 -11.15
C ARG A 314 19.38 -11.56 -10.75
N GLU A 315 19.83 -10.30 -10.81
CA GLU A 315 21.03 -9.90 -10.08
C GLU A 315 20.73 -10.17 -8.60
N GLU A 316 21.44 -11.12 -8.01
CA GLU A 316 21.43 -11.34 -6.57
C GLU A 316 21.98 -10.03 -5.95
N GLU A 317 21.16 -9.33 -5.19
CA GLU A 317 21.66 -8.24 -4.35
C GLU A 317 22.78 -8.81 -3.47
N PRO A 318 23.95 -8.15 -3.39
CA PRO A 318 25.06 -8.63 -2.58
C PRO A 318 24.57 -8.76 -1.12
N ARG A 319 24.72 -9.95 -0.55
CA ARG A 319 24.52 -10.17 0.90
C ARG A 319 25.43 -9.19 1.62
N GLU A 320 24.86 -8.28 2.38
CA GLU A 320 25.62 -7.55 3.38
C GLU A 320 26.25 -8.60 4.32
N GLU A 321 27.56 -8.76 4.24
CA GLU A 321 28.32 -9.58 5.20
C GLU A 321 28.14 -8.91 6.56
N GLU A 322 27.44 -9.58 7.48
CA GLU A 322 27.48 -9.26 8.90
C GLU A 322 28.94 -9.30 9.35
N PHE A 323 29.54 -8.13 9.53
CA PHE A 323 30.78 -8.01 10.26
C PHE A 323 30.45 -8.18 11.76
N ASP A 324 30.64 -9.40 12.28
CA ASP A 324 30.88 -9.63 13.69
C ASP A 324 32.15 -8.89 14.14
N VAL A 325 31.99 -7.82 14.93
CA VAL A 325 33.00 -7.38 15.93
C VAL A 325 32.26 -6.80 17.14
#